data_c0ca77ea9455ab92a1e13a1a1a99391c
#
_entry.id   c0ca77ea9455ab92a1e13a1a1a99391c
#
_cell.length_a   1.000
_cell.length_b   1.000
_cell.length_c   1.000
_cell.angle_alpha   90.00
_cell.angle_beta   90.00
_cell.angle_gamma   90.00
#
_symmetry.space_group_name_H-M   'P 1'
#
loop_
_entity.id
_entity.type
_entity.pdbx_description
1 polymer ?
#
loop_
_entity_poly.entity_id
_entity_poly.type
_entity_poly.pdbx_seq_one_letter_code
_entity_poly.pdbx_strand_id
1 'polypeptide(L)'
;MSFDYKKEYKKFYFPPKTPTIVTVPAMNFLAVRGQGDPNQEDGAYKKALGMLYAVAYTIKMSKHKPEGYFDYVVPPLEGLWWQEGIYGVDYTRKADFQWVSLIRLPEFVTREEFDLAIETASEKKQHDFSPVEFFSWEEGLCVQCMHIGPYDDEPVTVAAMADYAKAQGYALDFSQGRFHHEIYLSDVRRCKPEKLKTVIRQPVKCV
;
A
#
# COMPACT_ATOMS: atom_id res chain seq x y z
N MET A 1 24.52 2.80 6.54
CA MET A 1 23.63 1.78 5.91
C MET A 1 22.27 2.42 5.79
N SER A 2 21.63 2.41 4.61
CA SER A 2 20.30 3.03 4.43
C SER A 2 19.26 2.30 5.26
N PHE A 3 18.36 3.03 5.90
CA PHE A 3 17.23 2.49 6.64
C PHE A 3 16.27 1.78 5.69
N ASP A 4 15.93 0.54 5.96
CA ASP A 4 15.02 -0.26 5.12
C ASP A 4 13.78 -0.63 5.95
N TYR A 5 12.65 0.03 5.68
CA TYR A 5 11.39 -0.17 6.38
C TYR A 5 10.97 -1.63 6.43
N LYS A 6 11.23 -2.40 5.40
CA LYS A 6 10.91 -3.83 5.37
C LYS A 6 11.72 -4.63 6.39
N LYS A 7 12.97 -4.22 6.67
CA LYS A 7 13.85 -4.91 7.61
C LYS A 7 13.60 -4.47 9.05
N GLU A 8 13.35 -3.17 9.26
CA GLU A 8 13.14 -2.59 10.58
C GLU A 8 11.74 -2.91 11.12
N TYR A 9 10.73 -2.88 10.24
CA TYR A 9 9.33 -3.15 10.61
C TYR A 9 8.85 -4.51 10.09
N LYS A 10 9.60 -5.58 10.36
CA LYS A 10 9.26 -6.96 9.93
C LYS A 10 7.86 -7.37 10.30
N LYS A 11 7.35 -6.91 11.45
CA LYS A 11 5.98 -7.18 11.90
C LYS A 11 4.94 -6.77 10.84
N PHE A 12 5.21 -5.69 10.09
CA PHE A 12 4.27 -5.15 9.10
C PHE A 12 4.58 -5.60 7.66
N TYR A 13 5.86 -5.88 7.35
CA TYR A 13 6.28 -6.17 5.97
C TYR A 13 6.68 -7.63 5.73
N PHE A 14 6.91 -8.41 6.79
CA PHE A 14 7.23 -9.83 6.68
C PHE A 14 6.45 -10.68 7.69
N PRO A 15 5.10 -10.61 7.68
CA PRO A 15 4.30 -11.51 8.50
C PRO A 15 4.52 -12.96 8.05
N PRO A 16 4.19 -13.94 8.90
CA PRO A 16 4.22 -15.35 8.52
C PRO A 16 3.19 -15.67 7.42
N LYS A 17 3.32 -16.86 6.81
CA LYS A 17 2.33 -17.41 5.87
C LYS A 17 1.04 -17.86 6.55
N THR A 18 1.06 -18.02 7.87
CA THR A 18 -0.11 -18.24 8.68
C THR A 18 -0.70 -16.93 9.13
N PRO A 19 -2.03 -16.73 9.07
CA PRO A 19 -2.65 -15.47 9.48
C PRO A 19 -2.30 -15.08 10.92
N THR A 20 -2.18 -13.78 11.19
CA THR A 20 -1.92 -13.20 12.51
C THR A 20 -2.71 -11.92 12.71
N ILE A 21 -3.10 -11.63 13.96
CA ILE A 21 -3.71 -10.34 14.32
C ILE A 21 -2.62 -9.30 14.55
N VAL A 22 -2.84 -8.10 14.04
CA VAL A 22 -1.92 -6.96 14.18
C VAL A 22 -2.69 -5.66 14.37
N THR A 23 -2.13 -4.75 15.16
CA THR A 23 -2.57 -3.35 15.21
C THR A 23 -1.52 -2.51 14.49
N VAL A 24 -1.94 -1.79 13.45
CA VAL A 24 -1.09 -0.94 12.62
C VAL A 24 -1.35 0.51 13.01
N PRO A 25 -0.32 1.24 13.48
CA PRO A 25 -0.47 2.64 13.90
C PRO A 25 -0.66 3.57 12.70
N ALA A 26 -1.00 4.82 12.98
CA ALA A 26 -1.03 5.87 11.98
C ALA A 26 0.35 6.04 11.32
N MET A 27 0.35 6.17 10.01
CA MET A 27 1.53 6.42 9.18
C MET A 27 1.20 7.44 8.10
N ASN A 28 2.25 8.09 7.56
CA ASN A 28 2.11 9.01 6.44
C ASN A 28 2.52 8.34 5.12
N PHE A 29 1.80 8.67 4.06
CA PHE A 29 1.99 8.11 2.74
C PHE A 29 1.92 9.20 1.66
N LEU A 30 2.59 8.96 0.55
CA LEU A 30 2.16 9.48 -0.74
C LEU A 30 0.98 8.62 -1.19
N ALA A 31 -0.09 9.24 -1.69
CA ALA A 31 -1.27 8.54 -2.16
C ALA A 31 -1.75 9.08 -3.51
N VAL A 32 -2.27 8.20 -4.35
CA VAL A 32 -3.07 8.56 -5.54
C VAL A 32 -4.30 7.70 -5.57
N ARG A 33 -5.46 8.33 -5.75
CA ARG A 33 -6.75 7.65 -5.82
C ARG A 33 -7.17 7.43 -7.26
N GLY A 34 -7.91 6.37 -7.50
CA GLY A 34 -8.46 6.09 -8.81
C GLY A 34 -9.43 4.93 -8.81
N GLN A 35 -9.86 4.57 -10.01
CA GLN A 35 -10.80 3.47 -10.24
C GLN A 35 -10.48 2.74 -11.54
N GLY A 36 -10.96 1.50 -11.65
CA GLY A 36 -10.85 0.67 -12.84
C GLY A 36 -9.86 -0.46 -12.70
N ASP A 37 -9.74 -1.27 -13.74
CA ASP A 37 -8.89 -2.45 -13.78
C ASP A 37 -7.40 -2.07 -13.74
N PRO A 38 -6.63 -2.52 -12.73
CA PRO A 38 -5.20 -2.25 -12.61
C PRO A 38 -4.36 -2.88 -13.74
N ASN A 39 -4.92 -3.87 -14.45
CA ASN A 39 -4.22 -4.54 -15.55
C ASN A 39 -4.38 -3.81 -16.88
N GLN A 40 -5.25 -2.80 -16.96
CA GLN A 40 -5.45 -2.05 -18.19
C GLN A 40 -4.14 -1.42 -18.67
N GLU A 41 -3.77 -1.68 -19.91
CA GLU A 41 -2.61 -1.07 -20.55
C GLU A 41 -2.85 0.44 -20.70
N ASP A 42 -1.86 1.27 -20.28
CA ASP A 42 -1.96 2.73 -20.21
C ASP A 42 -3.13 3.27 -19.35
N GLY A 43 -3.69 2.42 -18.47
CA GLY A 43 -4.78 2.74 -17.56
C GLY A 43 -4.40 3.73 -16.45
N ALA A 44 -5.43 4.20 -15.73
CA ALA A 44 -5.29 5.15 -14.62
C ALA A 44 -4.34 4.63 -13.54
N TYR A 45 -4.37 3.32 -13.24
CA TYR A 45 -3.52 2.71 -12.23
C TYR A 45 -2.03 2.85 -12.56
N LYS A 46 -1.60 2.50 -13.79
CA LYS A 46 -0.20 2.64 -14.21
C LYS A 46 0.29 4.09 -14.18
N LYS A 47 -0.57 5.03 -14.56
CA LYS A 47 -0.27 6.47 -14.49
C LYS A 47 -0.08 6.92 -13.04
N ALA A 48 -0.96 6.50 -12.15
CA ALA A 48 -0.85 6.77 -10.71
C ALA A 48 0.47 6.26 -10.13
N LEU A 49 0.88 5.02 -10.45
CA LEU A 49 2.17 4.48 -10.02
C LEU A 49 3.35 5.31 -10.52
N GLY A 50 3.29 5.78 -11.77
CA GLY A 50 4.31 6.67 -12.35
C GLY A 50 4.44 7.97 -11.55
N MET A 51 3.32 8.58 -11.17
CA MET A 51 3.30 9.80 -10.35
C MET A 51 3.85 9.55 -8.94
N LEU A 52 3.40 8.48 -8.25
CA LEU A 52 3.87 8.12 -6.91
C LEU A 52 5.39 7.95 -6.87
N TYR A 53 5.94 7.14 -7.79
CA TYR A 53 7.39 6.91 -7.83
C TYR A 53 8.17 8.18 -8.20
N ALA A 54 7.66 9.02 -9.08
CA ALA A 54 8.33 10.28 -9.44
C ALA A 54 8.47 11.18 -8.20
N VAL A 55 7.42 11.35 -7.39
CA VAL A 55 7.46 12.16 -6.16
C VAL A 55 8.31 11.46 -5.09
N ALA A 56 8.15 10.14 -4.88
CA ALA A 56 8.94 9.38 -3.89
C ALA A 56 10.44 9.51 -4.14
N TYR A 57 10.87 9.40 -5.41
CA TYR A 57 12.28 9.57 -5.76
C TYR A 57 12.72 11.04 -5.76
N THR A 58 11.84 12.00 -5.98
CA THR A 58 12.15 13.44 -5.80
C THR A 58 12.50 13.71 -4.34
N ILE A 59 11.72 13.20 -3.39
CA ILE A 59 12.02 13.28 -1.94
C ILE A 59 13.33 12.56 -1.63
N LYS A 60 13.48 11.31 -2.06
CA LYS A 60 14.67 10.49 -1.80
C LYS A 60 15.96 11.14 -2.29
N MET A 61 15.93 11.75 -3.46
CA MET A 61 17.09 12.35 -4.14
C MET A 61 17.26 13.85 -3.87
N SER A 62 16.41 14.44 -3.02
CA SER A 62 16.51 15.84 -2.63
C SER A 62 17.88 16.13 -2.02
N LYS A 63 18.45 17.27 -2.38
CA LYS A 63 19.66 17.81 -1.73
C LYS A 63 19.32 18.44 -0.38
N HIS A 64 18.09 18.91 -0.23
CA HIS A 64 17.57 19.39 1.04
C HIS A 64 17.43 18.22 2.02
N LYS A 65 17.97 18.40 3.21
CA LYS A 65 17.95 17.39 4.27
C LYS A 65 17.27 18.03 5.48
N PRO A 66 15.96 17.76 5.69
CA PRO A 66 15.23 18.32 6.81
C PRO A 66 15.75 17.79 8.15
N GLU A 67 15.30 18.41 9.23
CA GLU A 67 15.57 17.90 10.58
C GLU A 67 15.10 16.45 10.73
N GLY A 68 15.89 15.63 11.40
CA GLY A 68 15.60 14.20 11.57
C GLY A 68 15.84 13.33 10.33
N TYR A 69 16.39 13.90 9.25
CA TYR A 69 16.70 13.14 8.03
C TYR A 69 17.61 11.93 8.32
N PHE A 70 17.27 10.81 7.71
CA PHE A 70 18.12 9.62 7.57
C PHE A 70 18.06 9.07 6.15
N ASP A 71 19.13 8.45 5.69
CA ASP A 71 19.12 7.79 4.39
C ASP A 71 18.27 6.51 4.46
N TYR A 72 17.40 6.29 3.46
CA TYR A 72 16.41 5.20 3.47
C TYR A 72 16.25 4.55 2.10
N VAL A 73 15.74 3.34 2.08
CA VAL A 73 15.24 2.67 0.88
C VAL A 73 13.77 3.09 0.69
N VAL A 74 13.38 3.52 -0.51
CA VAL A 74 11.96 3.83 -0.80
C VAL A 74 11.12 2.60 -0.44
N PRO A 75 10.10 2.77 0.42
CA PRO A 75 9.24 1.66 0.83
C PRO A 75 8.51 1.01 -0.35
N PRO A 76 7.99 -0.20 -0.19
CA PRO A 76 7.24 -0.87 -1.24
C PRO A 76 5.98 -0.08 -1.60
N LEU A 77 5.48 -0.33 -2.81
CA LEU A 77 4.15 0.07 -3.21
C LEU A 77 3.12 -0.69 -2.38
N GLU A 78 2.07 0.00 -1.97
CA GLU A 78 0.93 -0.53 -1.26
C GLU A 78 -0.35 -0.14 -2.00
N GLY A 79 -1.43 -0.91 -1.84
CA GLY A 79 -2.73 -0.62 -2.46
C GLY A 79 -3.86 -0.89 -1.49
N LEU A 80 -4.77 0.07 -1.36
CA LEU A 80 -6.06 -0.11 -0.69
C LEU A 80 -7.12 -0.36 -1.77
N TRP A 81 -7.93 -1.40 -1.59
CA TRP A 81 -8.86 -1.87 -2.61
C TRP A 81 -10.25 -2.04 -2.04
N TRP A 82 -11.25 -1.62 -2.79
CA TRP A 82 -12.67 -1.86 -2.50
C TRP A 82 -13.51 -1.75 -3.75
N GLN A 83 -14.76 -2.14 -3.65
CA GLN A 83 -15.77 -1.99 -4.69
C GLN A 83 -17.07 -1.53 -4.04
N GLU A 84 -17.80 -0.63 -4.68
CA GLU A 84 -19.05 -0.12 -4.14
C GLU A 84 -20.09 -1.25 -4.04
N GLY A 85 -20.73 -1.36 -2.88
CA GLY A 85 -21.73 -2.39 -2.60
C GLY A 85 -21.18 -3.80 -2.38
N ILE A 86 -19.85 -3.99 -2.40
CA ILE A 86 -19.20 -5.28 -2.13
C ILE A 86 -18.57 -5.25 -0.74
N TYR A 87 -18.79 -6.29 0.05
CA TYR A 87 -18.15 -6.47 1.34
C TYR A 87 -16.83 -7.25 1.14
N GLY A 88 -15.70 -6.54 1.27
CA GLY A 88 -14.39 -7.06 0.88
C GLY A 88 -14.05 -6.74 -0.57
N VAL A 89 -13.55 -7.73 -1.32
CA VAL A 89 -13.09 -7.60 -2.69
C VAL A 89 -13.59 -8.77 -3.55
N ASP A 90 -14.17 -8.44 -4.72
CA ASP A 90 -14.53 -9.41 -5.76
C ASP A 90 -13.52 -9.34 -6.91
N TYR A 91 -12.59 -10.29 -6.95
CA TYR A 91 -11.51 -10.36 -7.92
C TYR A 91 -11.98 -10.62 -9.37
N THR A 92 -13.24 -11.02 -9.55
CA THR A 92 -13.82 -11.25 -10.89
C THR A 92 -14.31 -9.95 -11.55
N ARG A 93 -14.46 -8.87 -10.77
CA ARG A 93 -15.01 -7.58 -11.18
C ARG A 93 -13.96 -6.48 -11.16
N LYS A 94 -12.79 -6.71 -11.77
CA LYS A 94 -11.63 -5.79 -11.69
C LYS A 94 -11.91 -4.40 -12.26
N ALA A 95 -12.83 -4.26 -13.21
CA ALA A 95 -13.24 -2.96 -13.77
C ALA A 95 -13.94 -2.04 -12.74
N ASP A 96 -14.53 -2.63 -11.69
CA ASP A 96 -15.26 -1.90 -10.65
C ASP A 96 -14.38 -1.51 -9.46
N PHE A 97 -13.09 -1.86 -9.48
CA PHE A 97 -12.19 -1.50 -8.39
C PHE A 97 -12.11 0.01 -8.20
N GLN A 98 -12.27 0.41 -6.95
CA GLN A 98 -11.79 1.66 -6.40
C GLN A 98 -10.47 1.37 -5.71
N TRP A 99 -9.49 2.26 -5.83
CA TRP A 99 -8.19 2.03 -5.22
C TRP A 99 -7.51 3.33 -4.75
N VAL A 100 -6.67 3.18 -3.73
CA VAL A 100 -5.66 4.16 -3.35
C VAL A 100 -4.30 3.48 -3.43
N SER A 101 -3.45 3.92 -4.34
CA SER A 101 -2.06 3.46 -4.38
C SER A 101 -1.22 4.30 -3.43
N LEU A 102 -0.35 3.65 -2.65
CA LEU A 102 0.38 4.25 -1.55
C LEU A 102 1.88 3.96 -1.63
N ILE A 103 2.70 4.91 -1.19
CA ILE A 103 4.10 4.67 -0.79
C ILE A 103 4.31 5.34 0.56
N ARG A 104 4.71 4.57 1.58
CA ARG A 104 4.97 5.11 2.92
C ARG A 104 6.05 6.19 2.88
N LEU A 105 5.82 7.27 3.62
CA LEU A 105 6.79 8.34 3.82
C LEU A 105 7.63 8.10 5.08
N PRO A 106 8.93 8.46 5.05
CA PRO A 106 9.71 8.57 6.27
C PRO A 106 9.14 9.61 7.24
N GLU A 107 9.41 9.42 8.51
CA GLU A 107 8.89 10.24 9.61
C GLU A 107 9.34 11.71 9.54
N PHE A 108 10.48 11.99 8.90
CA PHE A 108 10.99 13.36 8.69
C PHE A 108 10.28 14.12 7.56
N VAL A 109 9.47 13.44 6.73
CA VAL A 109 8.74 14.11 5.65
C VAL A 109 7.50 14.77 6.22
N THR A 110 7.56 16.09 6.35
CA THR A 110 6.43 16.92 6.75
C THR A 110 5.55 17.29 5.55
N ARG A 111 4.50 18.05 5.80
CA ARG A 111 3.66 18.60 4.73
C ARG A 111 4.46 19.55 3.83
N GLU A 112 5.32 20.37 4.41
CA GLU A 112 6.17 21.31 3.68
C GLU A 112 7.16 20.59 2.77
N GLU A 113 7.78 19.49 3.27
CA GLU A 113 8.68 18.66 2.45
C GLU A 113 7.95 17.99 1.29
N PHE A 114 6.72 17.56 1.51
CA PHE A 114 5.87 17.03 0.47
C PHE A 114 5.52 18.09 -0.58
N ASP A 115 5.07 19.28 -0.17
CA ASP A 115 4.67 20.36 -1.08
C ASP A 115 5.86 20.78 -1.96
N LEU A 116 7.06 20.92 -1.37
CA LEU A 116 8.31 21.18 -2.10
C LEU A 116 8.65 20.07 -3.12
N ALA A 117 8.38 18.82 -2.76
CA ALA A 117 8.62 17.70 -3.67
C ALA A 117 7.66 17.68 -4.86
N ILE A 118 6.39 18.04 -4.65
CA ILE A 118 5.39 18.21 -5.73
C ILE A 118 5.82 19.30 -6.70
N GLU A 119 6.19 20.48 -6.20
CA GLU A 119 6.69 21.58 -7.04
C GLU A 119 7.92 21.15 -7.86
N THR A 120 8.92 20.59 -7.18
CA THR A 120 10.16 20.10 -7.80
C THR A 120 9.90 19.03 -8.87
N ALA A 121 9.00 18.08 -8.60
CA ALA A 121 8.66 17.04 -9.57
C ALA A 121 7.93 17.62 -10.78
N SER A 122 7.01 18.57 -10.55
CA SER A 122 6.22 19.22 -11.60
C SER A 122 7.13 20.03 -12.54
N GLU A 123 8.07 20.81 -11.99
CA GLU A 123 9.04 21.56 -12.77
C GLU A 123 9.97 20.66 -13.61
N LYS A 124 10.54 19.62 -12.97
CA LYS A 124 11.50 18.72 -13.64
C LYS A 124 10.86 17.86 -14.72
N LYS A 125 9.62 17.43 -14.52
CA LYS A 125 8.93 16.49 -15.43
C LYS A 125 7.99 17.21 -16.40
N GLN A 126 7.74 18.50 -16.22
CA GLN A 126 6.75 19.28 -16.99
C GLN A 126 5.39 18.54 -17.01
N HIS A 127 4.98 18.06 -15.84
CA HIS A 127 3.78 17.25 -15.63
C HIS A 127 3.07 17.68 -14.36
N ASP A 128 1.73 17.57 -14.35
CA ASP A 128 0.91 17.87 -13.18
C ASP A 128 0.94 16.69 -12.18
N PHE A 129 1.43 16.97 -10.96
CA PHE A 129 1.45 16.04 -9.84
C PHE A 129 0.40 16.37 -8.76
N SER A 130 -0.52 17.30 -9.02
CA SER A 130 -1.60 17.65 -8.08
C SER A 130 -2.47 16.47 -7.63
N PRO A 131 -2.62 15.35 -8.40
CA PRO A 131 -3.32 14.17 -7.92
C PRO A 131 -2.60 13.38 -6.81
N VAL A 132 -1.32 13.68 -6.54
CA VAL A 132 -0.57 13.03 -5.45
C VAL A 132 -0.91 13.73 -4.13
N GLU A 133 -1.37 12.96 -3.15
CA GLU A 133 -1.78 13.46 -1.84
C GLU A 133 -0.74 13.11 -0.76
N PHE A 134 -0.60 13.98 0.25
CA PHE A 134 -0.04 13.63 1.56
C PHE A 134 -1.15 13.02 2.40
N PHE A 135 -1.08 11.72 2.63
CA PHE A 135 -2.15 10.94 3.24
C PHE A 135 -1.72 10.35 4.58
N SER A 136 -2.32 10.83 5.67
CA SER A 136 -2.16 10.24 7.01
C SER A 136 -3.28 9.25 7.26
N TRP A 137 -2.92 8.01 7.59
CA TRP A 137 -3.91 6.95 7.77
C TRP A 137 -3.50 5.98 8.88
N GLU A 138 -4.48 5.65 9.74
CA GLU A 138 -4.39 4.61 10.74
C GLU A 138 -5.20 3.40 10.30
N GLU A 139 -4.51 2.31 9.98
CA GLU A 139 -5.16 1.07 9.56
C GLU A 139 -5.83 0.36 10.75
N GLY A 140 -5.25 0.47 11.94
CA GLY A 140 -5.79 -0.07 13.18
C GLY A 140 -5.71 -1.60 13.27
N LEU A 141 -6.74 -2.23 13.82
CA LEU A 141 -6.77 -3.67 14.08
C LEU A 141 -7.08 -4.45 12.80
N CYS A 142 -6.17 -5.36 12.43
CA CYS A 142 -6.24 -6.16 11.20
C CYS A 142 -5.85 -7.61 11.44
N VAL A 143 -6.32 -8.50 10.58
CA VAL A 143 -5.69 -9.79 10.31
C VAL A 143 -4.75 -9.63 9.11
N GLN A 144 -3.55 -10.22 9.18
CA GLN A 144 -2.57 -10.16 8.08
C GLN A 144 -1.96 -11.52 7.78
N CYS A 145 -1.51 -11.68 6.54
CA CYS A 145 -0.85 -12.91 6.08
C CYS A 145 0.14 -12.60 4.95
N MET A 146 1.21 -13.38 4.84
CA MET A 146 2.06 -13.38 3.64
C MET A 146 1.45 -14.28 2.59
N HIS A 147 0.96 -13.71 1.50
CA HIS A 147 0.61 -14.43 0.28
C HIS A 147 1.86 -14.69 -0.57
N ILE A 148 2.00 -15.90 -1.11
CA ILE A 148 3.06 -16.25 -2.07
C ILE A 148 2.38 -16.90 -3.26
N GLY A 149 2.42 -16.23 -4.40
CA GLY A 149 1.78 -16.66 -5.63
C GLY A 149 1.25 -15.51 -6.48
N PRO A 150 0.58 -15.83 -7.59
CA PRO A 150 -0.13 -14.85 -8.40
C PRO A 150 -1.25 -14.16 -7.61
N TYR A 151 -1.55 -12.91 -7.96
CA TYR A 151 -2.66 -12.18 -7.33
C TYR A 151 -4.02 -12.87 -7.49
N ASP A 152 -4.23 -13.58 -8.59
CA ASP A 152 -5.47 -14.32 -8.84
C ASP A 152 -5.67 -15.50 -7.85
N ASP A 153 -4.63 -15.93 -7.14
CA ASP A 153 -4.69 -16.97 -6.09
C ASP A 153 -4.92 -16.38 -4.67
N GLU A 154 -4.94 -15.05 -4.50
CA GLU A 154 -5.17 -14.38 -3.22
C GLU A 154 -6.49 -14.76 -2.53
N PRO A 155 -7.61 -15.05 -3.25
CA PRO A 155 -8.85 -15.47 -2.61
C PRO A 155 -8.69 -16.62 -1.61
N VAL A 156 -7.78 -17.56 -1.87
CA VAL A 156 -7.49 -18.68 -0.96
C VAL A 156 -6.87 -18.18 0.35
N THR A 157 -5.92 -17.25 0.27
CA THR A 157 -5.29 -16.63 1.44
C THR A 157 -6.29 -15.78 2.21
N VAL A 158 -7.10 -15.00 1.52
CA VAL A 158 -8.15 -14.15 2.11
C VAL A 158 -9.19 -14.97 2.87
N ALA A 159 -9.63 -16.11 2.32
CA ALA A 159 -10.54 -17.03 3.01
C ALA A 159 -9.92 -17.60 4.30
N ALA A 160 -8.66 -18.05 4.24
CA ALA A 160 -7.95 -18.54 5.41
C ALA A 160 -7.77 -17.46 6.50
N MET A 161 -7.57 -16.19 6.10
CA MET A 161 -7.51 -15.06 7.02
C MET A 161 -8.85 -14.79 7.71
N ALA A 162 -9.97 -14.89 6.99
CA ALA A 162 -11.30 -14.71 7.53
C ALA A 162 -11.65 -15.81 8.54
N ASP A 163 -11.35 -17.07 8.21
CA ASP A 163 -11.56 -18.22 9.11
C ASP A 163 -10.73 -18.10 10.39
N TYR A 164 -9.47 -17.70 10.25
CA TYR A 164 -8.59 -17.46 11.39
C TYR A 164 -9.12 -16.33 12.28
N ALA A 165 -9.50 -15.18 11.70
CA ALA A 165 -10.04 -14.05 12.45
C ALA A 165 -11.27 -14.48 13.26
N LYS A 166 -12.21 -15.21 12.63
CA LYS A 166 -13.40 -15.76 13.29
C LYS A 166 -13.03 -16.70 14.45
N ALA A 167 -12.07 -17.60 14.25
CA ALA A 167 -11.61 -18.52 15.30
C ALA A 167 -10.95 -17.80 16.49
N GLN A 168 -10.42 -16.60 16.28
CA GLN A 168 -9.82 -15.74 17.31
C GLN A 168 -10.83 -14.77 17.96
N GLY A 169 -12.12 -14.85 17.63
CA GLY A 169 -13.16 -13.96 18.20
C GLY A 169 -13.25 -12.59 17.52
N TYR A 170 -12.83 -12.49 16.26
CA TYR A 170 -12.93 -11.27 15.45
C TYR A 170 -13.88 -11.47 14.26
N ALA A 171 -14.49 -10.37 13.81
CA ALA A 171 -15.19 -10.28 12.54
C ALA A 171 -14.46 -9.35 11.60
N LEU A 172 -14.53 -9.60 10.29
CA LEU A 172 -14.07 -8.62 9.28
C LEU A 172 -14.86 -7.32 9.46
N ASP A 173 -14.24 -6.18 9.15
CA ASP A 173 -14.81 -4.86 9.36
C ASP A 173 -14.49 -3.90 8.19
N PHE A 174 -15.04 -4.16 7.03
CA PHE A 174 -14.97 -3.28 5.87
C PHE A 174 -15.96 -2.10 6.00
N SER A 175 -15.88 -1.37 7.12
CA SER A 175 -16.61 -0.14 7.33
C SER A 175 -15.94 1.04 6.61
N GLN A 176 -16.55 2.22 6.69
CA GLN A 176 -16.02 3.41 6.02
C GLN A 176 -14.57 3.70 6.44
N GLY A 177 -13.69 3.84 5.45
CA GLY A 177 -12.26 4.11 5.66
C GLY A 177 -11.42 2.88 5.99
N ARG A 178 -12.00 1.67 5.96
CA ARG A 178 -11.31 0.40 6.21
C ARG A 178 -11.38 -0.51 4.99
N PHE A 179 -10.24 -0.90 4.46
CA PHE A 179 -10.12 -1.47 3.13
C PHE A 179 -9.37 -2.82 3.15
N HIS A 180 -9.54 -3.59 2.10
CA HIS A 180 -8.57 -4.62 1.75
C HIS A 180 -7.25 -3.96 1.38
N HIS A 181 -6.15 -4.37 2.00
CA HIS A 181 -4.84 -3.75 1.84
C HIS A 181 -3.81 -4.77 1.38
N GLU A 182 -3.07 -4.43 0.34
CA GLU A 182 -2.00 -5.22 -0.25
C GLU A 182 -0.68 -4.44 -0.21
N ILE A 183 0.42 -5.10 0.17
CA ILE A 183 1.78 -4.53 0.16
C ILE A 183 2.64 -5.39 -0.76
N TYR A 184 3.14 -4.81 -1.84
CA TYR A 184 3.82 -5.52 -2.92
C TYR A 184 5.32 -5.60 -2.66
N LEU A 185 5.81 -6.75 -2.17
CA LEU A 185 7.22 -6.95 -1.82
C LEU A 185 8.08 -7.38 -3.00
N SER A 186 7.48 -7.88 -4.06
CA SER A 186 8.15 -8.37 -5.26
C SER A 186 7.91 -7.46 -6.47
N ASP A 187 8.94 -7.27 -7.29
CA ASP A 187 8.78 -6.61 -8.60
C ASP A 187 8.27 -7.64 -9.62
N VAL A 188 7.04 -7.46 -10.07
CA VAL A 188 6.37 -8.35 -11.05
C VAL A 188 7.13 -8.50 -12.36
N ARG A 189 7.99 -7.52 -12.71
CA ARG A 189 8.80 -7.56 -13.93
C ARG A 189 10.02 -8.47 -13.80
N ARG A 190 10.41 -8.83 -12.57
CA ARG A 190 11.65 -9.58 -12.25
C ARG A 190 11.40 -10.88 -11.50
N CYS A 191 10.22 -11.02 -10.91
CA CYS A 191 9.86 -12.17 -10.10
C CYS A 191 8.88 -13.06 -10.89
N LYS A 192 9.09 -14.37 -10.87
CA LYS A 192 8.13 -15.32 -11.43
C LYS A 192 6.82 -15.27 -10.66
N PRO A 193 5.64 -15.40 -11.32
CA PRO A 193 4.34 -15.28 -10.64
C PRO A 193 4.20 -16.13 -9.39
N GLU A 194 4.64 -17.40 -9.43
CA GLU A 194 4.55 -18.34 -8.31
C GLU A 194 5.47 -17.98 -7.11
N LYS A 195 6.32 -16.98 -7.24
CA LYS A 195 7.24 -16.49 -6.20
C LYS A 195 6.93 -15.06 -5.75
N LEU A 196 5.90 -14.44 -6.31
CA LEU A 196 5.46 -13.13 -5.86
C LEU A 196 5.12 -13.17 -4.38
N LYS A 197 5.44 -12.09 -3.68
CA LYS A 197 5.16 -11.93 -2.25
C LYS A 197 4.34 -10.67 -2.04
N THR A 198 3.16 -10.85 -1.47
CA THR A 198 2.25 -9.78 -1.11
C THR A 198 1.87 -9.93 0.36
N VAL A 199 1.99 -8.88 1.15
CA VAL A 199 1.34 -8.87 2.46
C VAL A 199 -0.11 -8.47 2.23
N ILE A 200 -1.03 -9.31 2.66
CA ILE A 200 -2.47 -9.00 2.64
C ILE A 200 -2.89 -8.65 4.07
N ARG A 201 -3.65 -7.57 4.22
CA ARG A 201 -4.33 -7.18 5.44
C ARG A 201 -5.81 -6.98 5.21
N GLN A 202 -6.60 -7.40 6.19
CA GLN A 202 -8.01 -7.13 6.23
C GLN A 202 -8.40 -6.57 7.60
N PRO A 203 -9.21 -5.52 7.63
CA PRO A 203 -9.64 -4.90 8.87
C PRO A 203 -10.55 -5.85 9.65
N VAL A 204 -10.37 -5.87 10.97
CA VAL A 204 -11.20 -6.68 11.87
C VAL A 204 -11.64 -5.87 13.08
N LYS A 205 -12.70 -6.34 13.75
CA LYS A 205 -13.18 -5.85 15.04
C LYS A 205 -13.48 -7.01 15.97
N CYS A 206 -13.45 -6.78 17.29
CA CYS A 206 -13.92 -7.74 18.27
C CYS A 206 -15.40 -8.04 18.08
N VAL A 207 -15.80 -9.29 18.27
CA VAL A 207 -17.20 -9.75 18.27
C VAL A 207 -17.76 -9.73 19.68
#